data_a608f2df9b966aa432488043b45cefcd
#
_entry.id   a608f2df9b966aa432488043b45cefcd
#
_cell.length_a   1.000
_cell.length_b   1.000
_cell.length_c   1.000
_cell.angle_alpha   90.00
_cell.angle_beta   90.00
_cell.angle_gamma   90.00
#
_symmetry.space_group_name_H-M   'P 1'
#
loop_
_entity.id
_entity.type
_entity.pdbx_description
1 polymer ?
#
loop_
_entity_poly.entity_id
_entity_poly.type
_entity_poly.pdbx_seq_one_letter_code
_entity_poly.pdbx_strand_id
1 'polypeptide(L)'
;MTLLVVGVSHRSAPVSVLERAAIAPGARAGLLHELLAAEPVLEAAVLSTCNRIELYADVDRYHAGIAELSGMLARYGGVGPDELDPYLYARYGDEAVTHLFTVACGLDSMVVGEGQILGQLKDALALAQDEQSAGRQLNELFQRALRVGKRAHSETGIDRAGQSLVTFGLGQLAPAAGPGSPAVVPAQASGDAGQPDMSWVRGLRALVIGAGSMSSLAAATLA
;
A
#
# COMPACT_ATOMS: atom_id res chain seq x y z
N MET A 1 -21.62 -11.44 10.31
CA MET A 1 -20.18 -11.15 10.34
C MET A 1 -19.71 -11.16 8.92
N THR A 2 -19.16 -10.05 8.45
CA THR A 2 -18.75 -9.89 7.05
C THR A 2 -17.46 -9.08 7.00
N LEU A 3 -16.44 -9.65 6.39
CA LEU A 3 -15.20 -8.91 6.14
C LEU A 3 -15.49 -7.74 5.19
N LEU A 4 -15.03 -6.57 5.56
CA LEU A 4 -15.15 -5.34 4.80
C LEU A 4 -13.79 -4.65 4.71
N VAL A 5 -13.47 -4.13 3.52
CA VAL A 5 -12.34 -3.22 3.29
C VAL A 5 -12.89 -1.95 2.70
N VAL A 6 -12.57 -0.82 3.32
CA VAL A 6 -12.83 0.51 2.76
C VAL A 6 -11.49 1.24 2.68
N GLY A 7 -11.22 1.86 1.54
CA GLY A 7 -9.94 2.51 1.37
C GLY A 7 -9.83 3.41 0.16
N VAL A 8 -8.69 4.03 0.06
CA VAL A 8 -8.23 4.84 -1.07
C VAL A 8 -6.82 4.41 -1.44
N SER A 9 -6.50 4.37 -2.73
CA SER A 9 -5.18 3.98 -3.22
C SER A 9 -4.75 4.82 -4.42
N HIS A 10 -3.48 4.68 -4.80
CA HIS A 10 -2.94 5.30 -6.01
C HIS A 10 -3.71 4.97 -7.31
N ARG A 11 -4.55 3.92 -7.29
CA ARG A 11 -5.42 3.56 -8.42
C ARG A 11 -6.74 4.33 -8.43
N SER A 12 -7.19 4.75 -7.25
CA SER A 12 -8.47 5.43 -7.12
C SER A 12 -8.34 6.94 -6.91
N ALA A 13 -7.19 7.41 -6.40
CA ALA A 13 -6.99 8.82 -6.04
C ALA A 13 -5.65 9.36 -6.57
N PRO A 14 -5.59 10.67 -6.88
CA PRO A 14 -4.33 11.34 -7.16
C PRO A 14 -3.45 11.42 -5.90
N VAL A 15 -2.14 11.53 -6.09
CA VAL A 15 -1.14 11.57 -4.99
C VAL A 15 -1.46 12.69 -3.99
N SER A 16 -1.90 13.85 -4.45
CA SER A 16 -2.25 14.98 -3.57
C SER A 16 -3.40 14.70 -2.59
N VAL A 17 -4.32 13.81 -2.95
CA VAL A 17 -5.39 13.34 -2.06
C VAL A 17 -4.83 12.31 -1.09
N LEU A 18 -4.02 11.36 -1.55
CA LEU A 18 -3.39 10.35 -0.70
C LEU A 18 -2.48 10.96 0.37
N GLU A 19 -1.67 11.96 0.00
CA GLU A 19 -0.79 12.65 0.95
C GLU A 19 -1.57 13.34 2.07
N ARG A 20 -2.70 13.98 1.73
CA ARG A 20 -3.56 14.64 2.74
C ARG A 20 -4.32 13.61 3.58
N ALA A 21 -4.83 12.55 2.95
CA ALA A 21 -5.58 11.51 3.65
C ALA A 21 -4.69 10.57 4.50
N ALA A 22 -3.36 10.73 4.44
CA ALA A 22 -2.42 9.89 5.18
C ALA A 22 -2.64 9.98 6.69
N ILE A 23 -2.86 8.83 7.33
CA ILE A 23 -3.07 8.75 8.78
C ILE A 23 -1.72 8.70 9.47
N ALA A 24 -1.43 9.72 10.28
CA ALA A 24 -0.20 9.79 11.05
C ALA A 24 -0.03 8.54 11.94
N PRO A 25 1.18 7.99 12.10
CA PRO A 25 1.41 6.79 12.91
C PRO A 25 0.82 6.87 14.32
N GLY A 26 0.99 8.02 14.99
CA GLY A 26 0.47 8.24 16.35
C GLY A 26 -1.06 8.35 16.46
N ALA A 27 -1.77 8.52 15.34
CA ALA A 27 -3.23 8.61 15.33
C ALA A 27 -3.91 7.26 15.08
N ARG A 28 -3.17 6.25 14.60
CA ARG A 28 -3.73 4.95 14.19
C ARG A 28 -4.35 4.16 15.34
N ALA A 29 -3.73 4.19 16.53
CA ALA A 29 -4.28 3.53 17.72
C ALA A 29 -5.63 4.14 18.10
N GLY A 30 -5.74 5.48 18.15
CA GLY A 30 -7.00 6.17 18.42
C GLY A 30 -8.08 5.84 17.38
N LEU A 31 -7.72 5.77 16.10
CA LEU A 31 -8.63 5.33 15.04
C LEU A 31 -9.19 3.92 15.30
N LEU A 32 -8.33 2.97 15.65
CA LEU A 32 -8.77 1.59 15.94
C LEU A 32 -9.70 1.53 17.13
N HIS A 33 -9.42 2.27 18.20
CA HIS A 33 -10.30 2.34 19.37
C HIS A 33 -11.67 2.95 19.05
N GLU A 34 -11.70 4.02 18.26
CA GLU A 34 -12.96 4.63 17.83
C GLU A 34 -13.76 3.70 16.91
N LEU A 35 -13.09 2.97 16.00
CA LEU A 35 -13.76 1.96 15.17
C LEU A 35 -14.41 0.87 16.00
N LEU A 36 -13.71 0.33 17.02
CA LEU A 36 -14.28 -0.69 17.89
C LEU A 36 -15.42 -0.16 18.79
N ALA A 37 -15.45 1.14 19.06
CA ALA A 37 -16.56 1.76 19.78
C ALA A 37 -17.81 1.94 18.92
N ALA A 38 -17.69 1.84 17.60
CA ALA A 38 -18.81 1.93 16.68
C ALA A 38 -19.57 0.61 16.61
N GLU A 39 -20.91 0.66 16.76
CA GLU A 39 -21.78 -0.53 16.80
C GLU A 39 -21.54 -1.59 15.71
N PRO A 40 -21.32 -1.21 14.41
CA PRO A 40 -21.22 -2.22 13.36
C PRO A 40 -19.87 -2.93 13.30
N VAL A 41 -18.84 -2.47 14.05
CA VAL A 41 -17.46 -2.96 13.93
C VAL A 41 -17.11 -3.91 15.06
N LEU A 42 -16.71 -5.13 14.72
CA LEU A 42 -16.32 -6.17 15.66
C LEU A 42 -14.80 -6.34 15.77
N GLU A 43 -14.12 -6.19 14.65
CA GLU A 43 -12.66 -6.21 14.52
C GLU A 43 -12.21 -5.13 13.55
N ALA A 44 -11.03 -4.56 13.77
CA ALA A 44 -10.47 -3.53 12.88
C ALA A 44 -8.95 -3.63 12.75
N ALA A 45 -8.44 -3.30 11.56
CA ALA A 45 -7.03 -3.08 11.30
C ALA A 45 -6.86 -1.94 10.29
N VAL A 46 -5.77 -1.18 10.40
CA VAL A 46 -5.45 -0.06 9.49
C VAL A 46 -4.14 -0.32 8.76
N LEU A 47 -4.19 -0.29 7.43
CA LEU A 47 -3.02 -0.26 6.55
C LEU A 47 -2.89 1.15 5.98
N SER A 48 -1.85 1.88 6.36
CA SER A 48 -1.58 3.22 5.85
C SER A 48 -0.12 3.30 5.39
N THR A 49 0.03 3.44 4.08
CA THR A 49 1.32 3.53 3.36
C THR A 49 1.36 4.81 2.53
N CYS A 50 2.41 5.05 1.76
CA CYS A 50 2.46 6.16 0.81
C CYS A 50 1.47 6.01 -0.36
N ASN A 51 1.04 4.77 -0.68
CA ASN A 51 0.27 4.47 -1.89
C ASN A 51 -1.16 3.99 -1.60
N ARG A 52 -1.52 3.75 -0.34
CA ARG A 52 -2.86 3.35 0.08
C ARG A 52 -3.13 3.60 1.55
N ILE A 53 -4.38 3.85 1.83
CA ILE A 53 -4.92 3.92 3.18
C ILE A 53 -6.18 3.07 3.18
N GLU A 54 -6.19 1.99 3.96
CA GLU A 54 -7.25 0.99 3.97
C GLU A 54 -7.61 0.63 5.41
N LEU A 55 -8.90 0.54 5.69
CA LEU A 55 -9.46 -0.02 6.91
C LEU A 55 -10.02 -1.39 6.59
N TYR A 56 -9.57 -2.39 7.31
CA TYR A 56 -10.07 -3.76 7.28
C TYR A 56 -10.90 -3.99 8.54
N ALA A 57 -12.11 -4.48 8.38
CA ALA A 57 -12.99 -4.71 9.53
C ALA A 57 -13.83 -5.98 9.36
N ASP A 58 -14.13 -6.67 10.46
CA ASP A 58 -15.29 -7.56 10.53
C ASP A 58 -16.47 -6.75 11.02
N VAL A 59 -17.56 -6.74 10.25
CA VAL A 59 -18.75 -5.95 10.57
C VAL A 59 -20.01 -6.83 10.64
N ASP A 60 -20.94 -6.45 11.49
CA ASP A 60 -22.22 -7.14 11.60
C ASP A 60 -23.26 -6.64 10.56
N ARG A 61 -23.15 -5.37 10.14
CA ARG A 61 -24.03 -4.70 9.18
C ARG A 61 -23.25 -3.98 8.09
N TYR A 62 -23.41 -4.44 6.85
CA TYR A 62 -22.61 -3.98 5.71
C TYR A 62 -22.70 -2.47 5.45
N HIS A 63 -23.92 -1.94 5.23
CA HIS A 63 -24.08 -0.51 4.91
C HIS A 63 -23.66 0.42 6.03
N ALA A 64 -23.96 0.05 7.29
CA ALA A 64 -23.50 0.80 8.44
C ALA A 64 -21.97 0.75 8.58
N GLY A 65 -21.36 -0.40 8.32
CA GLY A 65 -19.91 -0.56 8.30
C GLY A 65 -19.24 0.32 7.26
N ILE A 66 -19.75 0.36 6.02
CA ILE A 66 -19.21 1.27 4.99
C ILE A 66 -19.26 2.72 5.45
N ALA A 67 -20.42 3.18 5.93
CA ALA A 67 -20.59 4.56 6.37
C ALA A 67 -19.62 4.93 7.49
N GLU A 68 -19.46 4.02 8.47
CA GLU A 68 -18.56 4.23 9.60
C GLU A 68 -17.09 4.27 9.17
N LEU A 69 -16.63 3.28 8.41
CA LEU A 69 -15.24 3.22 7.94
C LEU A 69 -14.89 4.42 7.04
N SER A 70 -15.80 4.80 6.13
CA SER A 70 -15.62 5.97 5.25
C SER A 70 -15.53 7.28 6.05
N GLY A 71 -16.42 7.45 7.04
CA GLY A 71 -16.39 8.60 7.94
C GLY A 71 -15.11 8.69 8.76
N MET A 72 -14.61 7.55 9.25
CA MET A 72 -13.33 7.47 9.96
C MET A 72 -12.14 7.82 9.08
N LEU A 73 -12.10 7.32 7.85
CA LEU A 73 -11.04 7.68 6.89
C LEU A 73 -11.01 9.19 6.62
N ALA A 74 -12.16 9.80 6.38
CA ALA A 74 -12.26 11.22 6.13
C ALA A 74 -11.80 12.05 7.36
N ARG A 75 -12.26 11.69 8.54
CA ARG A 75 -11.96 12.40 9.80
C ARG A 75 -10.49 12.30 10.18
N TYR A 76 -9.90 11.13 10.16
CA TYR A 76 -8.50 10.90 10.53
C TYR A 76 -7.51 11.32 9.45
N GLY A 77 -7.94 11.30 8.18
CA GLY A 77 -7.19 11.83 7.06
C GLY A 77 -7.27 13.35 6.94
N GLY A 78 -8.14 14.02 7.71
CA GLY A 78 -8.29 15.47 7.61
C GLY A 78 -8.79 15.97 6.24
N VAL A 79 -9.47 15.08 5.49
CA VAL A 79 -10.08 15.37 4.18
C VAL A 79 -11.59 15.38 4.35
N GLY A 80 -12.26 16.36 3.76
CA GLY A 80 -13.72 16.42 3.83
C GLY A 80 -14.36 15.14 3.24
N PRO A 81 -15.48 14.65 3.85
CA PRO A 81 -16.16 13.45 3.31
C PRO A 81 -16.51 13.58 1.82
N ASP A 82 -17.09 14.69 1.40
CA ASP A 82 -17.48 14.95 0.01
C ASP A 82 -16.27 14.97 -0.96
N GLU A 83 -15.10 15.31 -0.46
CA GLU A 83 -13.86 15.33 -1.24
C GLU A 83 -13.24 13.94 -1.36
N LEU A 84 -13.35 13.11 -0.30
CA LEU A 84 -12.76 11.77 -0.27
C LEU A 84 -13.65 10.73 -0.96
N ASP A 85 -14.97 10.86 -0.83
CA ASP A 85 -15.98 9.88 -1.30
C ASP A 85 -15.78 9.43 -2.77
N PRO A 86 -15.50 10.33 -3.75
CA PRO A 86 -15.28 9.92 -5.15
C PRO A 86 -14.10 8.97 -5.37
N TYR A 87 -13.20 8.88 -4.40
CA TYR A 87 -11.97 8.09 -4.48
C TYR A 87 -12.01 6.82 -3.63
N LEU A 88 -13.02 6.69 -2.76
CA LEU A 88 -13.17 5.52 -1.91
C LEU A 88 -13.62 4.30 -2.72
N TYR A 89 -13.08 3.17 -2.34
CA TYR A 89 -13.60 1.87 -2.75
C TYR A 89 -13.97 1.04 -1.52
N ALA A 90 -14.93 0.17 -1.70
CA ALA A 90 -15.30 -0.85 -0.73
C ALA A 90 -15.19 -2.23 -1.36
N ARG A 91 -14.72 -3.20 -0.59
CA ARG A 91 -14.69 -4.62 -0.93
C ARG A 91 -15.25 -5.40 0.25
N TYR A 92 -16.00 -6.46 0.00
CA TYR A 92 -16.58 -7.26 1.07
C TYR A 92 -16.52 -8.75 0.77
N GLY A 93 -16.59 -9.57 1.83
CA GLY A 93 -16.57 -11.01 1.70
C GLY A 93 -15.33 -11.51 0.94
N ASP A 94 -15.55 -12.34 -0.07
CA ASP A 94 -14.48 -12.93 -0.88
C ASP A 94 -13.67 -11.89 -1.68
N GLU A 95 -14.30 -10.77 -2.07
CA GLU A 95 -13.59 -9.68 -2.73
C GLU A 95 -12.59 -9.00 -1.78
N ALA A 96 -12.95 -8.84 -0.51
CA ALA A 96 -12.04 -8.29 0.51
C ALA A 96 -10.86 -9.23 0.78
N VAL A 97 -11.12 -10.55 0.83
CA VAL A 97 -10.05 -11.57 0.95
C VAL A 97 -9.12 -11.52 -0.25
N THR A 98 -9.67 -11.55 -1.46
CA THR A 98 -8.92 -11.49 -2.70
C THR A 98 -8.08 -10.21 -2.78
N HIS A 99 -8.67 -9.07 -2.38
CA HIS A 99 -7.98 -7.79 -2.35
C HIS A 99 -6.76 -7.83 -1.42
N LEU A 100 -6.92 -8.27 -0.17
CA LEU A 100 -5.80 -8.35 0.77
C LEU A 100 -4.68 -9.27 0.26
N PHE A 101 -5.02 -10.40 -0.35
CA PHE A 101 -4.02 -11.30 -0.93
C PHE A 101 -3.30 -10.68 -2.13
N THR A 102 -4.02 -9.95 -2.99
CA THR A 102 -3.45 -9.20 -4.11
C THR A 102 -2.47 -8.13 -3.62
N VAL A 103 -2.86 -7.41 -2.56
CA VAL A 103 -1.99 -6.43 -1.89
C VAL A 103 -0.76 -7.11 -1.29
N ALA A 104 -0.93 -8.21 -0.55
CA ALA A 104 0.17 -8.94 0.09
C ALA A 104 1.18 -9.52 -0.92
N CYS A 105 0.72 -9.90 -2.12
CA CYS A 105 1.59 -10.34 -3.20
C CYS A 105 2.28 -9.19 -3.94
N GLY A 106 2.00 -7.93 -3.59
CA GLY A 106 2.56 -6.76 -4.29
C GLY A 106 1.98 -6.53 -5.68
N LEU A 107 0.91 -7.23 -6.06
CA LEU A 107 0.29 -7.11 -7.39
C LEU A 107 -0.51 -5.81 -7.55
N ASP A 108 -0.92 -5.21 -6.44
CA ASP A 108 -1.62 -3.92 -6.40
C ASP A 108 -0.70 -2.77 -5.93
N SER A 109 0.60 -2.98 -5.88
CA SER A 109 1.59 -1.93 -5.58
C SER A 109 1.83 -1.04 -6.80
N MET A 110 2.30 0.19 -6.58
CA MET A 110 2.67 1.11 -7.67
C MET A 110 3.78 0.51 -8.53
N VAL A 111 4.74 -0.16 -7.89
CA VAL A 111 5.72 -1.02 -8.53
C VAL A 111 5.34 -2.46 -8.18
N VAL A 112 4.86 -3.20 -9.19
CA VAL A 112 4.41 -4.58 -8.99
C VAL A 112 5.57 -5.43 -8.47
N GLY A 113 5.30 -6.18 -7.37
CA GLY A 113 6.30 -7.02 -6.74
C GLY A 113 7.19 -6.31 -5.71
N GLU A 114 6.86 -5.08 -5.28
CA GLU A 114 7.58 -4.40 -4.21
C GLU A 114 7.41 -5.13 -2.86
N GLY A 115 8.51 -5.68 -2.32
CA GLY A 115 8.48 -6.48 -1.09
C GLY A 115 8.18 -5.69 0.19
N GLN A 116 8.24 -4.35 0.18
CA GLN A 116 7.97 -3.52 1.36
C GLN A 116 6.55 -3.71 1.91
N ILE A 117 5.58 -4.04 1.07
CA ILE A 117 4.20 -4.23 1.47
C ILE A 117 4.02 -5.34 2.52
N LEU A 118 4.83 -6.39 2.48
CA LEU A 118 4.79 -7.46 3.49
C LEU A 118 5.18 -6.97 4.88
N GLY A 119 6.19 -6.10 4.97
CA GLY A 119 6.56 -5.43 6.21
C GLY A 119 5.43 -4.55 6.74
N GLN A 120 4.84 -3.73 5.87
CA GLN A 120 3.73 -2.83 6.21
C GLN A 120 2.47 -3.58 6.68
N LEU A 121 2.13 -4.70 6.05
CA LEU A 121 1.03 -5.57 6.49
C LEU A 121 1.31 -6.23 7.83
N LYS A 122 2.57 -6.66 8.07
CA LYS A 122 2.98 -7.20 9.36
C LYS A 122 2.85 -6.15 10.47
N ASP A 123 3.29 -4.92 10.21
CA ASP A 123 3.21 -3.81 11.16
C ASP A 123 1.74 -3.41 11.44
N ALA A 124 0.89 -3.42 10.41
CA ALA A 124 -0.54 -3.18 10.54
C ALA A 124 -1.21 -4.24 11.44
N LEU A 125 -0.88 -5.52 11.24
CA LEU A 125 -1.39 -6.60 12.08
C LEU A 125 -0.86 -6.48 13.51
N ALA A 126 0.44 -6.19 13.70
CA ALA A 126 1.04 -6.04 15.02
C ALA A 126 0.34 -4.90 15.80
N LEU A 127 0.15 -3.74 15.17
CA LEU A 127 -0.59 -2.64 15.79
C LEU A 127 -2.01 -3.07 16.19
N ALA A 128 -2.74 -3.73 15.30
CA ALA A 128 -4.10 -4.17 15.58
C ALA A 128 -4.16 -5.22 16.73
N GLN A 129 -3.11 -6.04 16.90
CA GLN A 129 -2.96 -6.96 18.02
C GLN A 129 -2.64 -6.22 19.32
N ASP A 130 -1.71 -5.27 19.28
CA ASP A 130 -1.31 -4.47 20.46
C ASP A 130 -2.49 -3.65 21.00
N GLU A 131 -3.32 -3.09 20.10
CA GLU A 131 -4.53 -2.34 20.44
C GLU A 131 -5.76 -3.22 20.68
N GLN A 132 -5.59 -4.55 20.64
CA GLN A 132 -6.66 -5.54 20.83
C GLN A 132 -7.84 -5.36 19.86
N SER A 133 -7.59 -4.77 18.69
CA SER A 133 -8.59 -4.53 17.66
C SER A 133 -8.67 -5.65 16.62
N ALA A 134 -7.66 -6.52 16.51
CA ALA A 134 -7.72 -7.71 15.69
C ALA A 134 -8.18 -8.92 16.50
N GLY A 135 -9.38 -9.38 16.26
CA GLY A 135 -9.88 -10.64 16.78
C GLY A 135 -9.43 -11.82 15.89
N ARG A 136 -10.18 -12.92 15.98
CA ARG A 136 -9.84 -14.17 15.25
C ARG A 136 -9.85 -14.01 13.75
N GLN A 137 -10.85 -13.30 13.19
CA GLN A 137 -11.06 -13.19 11.75
C GLN A 137 -9.90 -12.47 11.07
N LEU A 138 -9.59 -11.27 11.54
CA LEU A 138 -8.51 -10.47 10.96
C LEU A 138 -7.13 -11.10 11.23
N ASN A 139 -6.90 -11.68 12.42
CA ASN A 139 -5.65 -12.39 12.70
C ASN A 139 -5.41 -13.53 11.70
N GLU A 140 -6.39 -14.42 11.50
CA GLU A 140 -6.27 -15.54 10.56
C GLU A 140 -6.06 -15.03 9.12
N LEU A 141 -6.82 -14.03 8.71
CA LEU A 141 -6.76 -13.47 7.37
C LEU A 141 -5.40 -12.85 7.05
N PHE A 142 -4.93 -11.94 7.91
CA PHE A 142 -3.63 -11.27 7.70
C PHE A 142 -2.48 -12.27 7.75
N GLN A 143 -2.49 -13.23 8.67
CA GLN A 143 -1.46 -14.27 8.73
C GLN A 143 -1.45 -15.14 7.48
N ARG A 144 -2.63 -15.47 6.90
CA ARG A 144 -2.72 -16.19 5.64
C ARG A 144 -2.20 -15.35 4.48
N ALA A 145 -2.59 -14.07 4.41
CA ALA A 145 -2.12 -13.14 3.39
C ALA A 145 -0.59 -12.98 3.43
N LEU A 146 -0.01 -12.81 4.61
CA LEU A 146 1.45 -12.73 4.79
C LEU A 146 2.17 -14.01 4.32
N ARG A 147 1.60 -15.21 4.62
CA ARG A 147 2.16 -16.47 4.13
C ARG A 147 2.09 -16.59 2.61
N VAL A 148 0.95 -16.24 2.01
CA VAL A 148 0.76 -16.28 0.55
C VAL A 148 1.67 -15.27 -0.13
N GLY A 149 1.73 -14.03 0.36
CA GLY A 149 2.62 -13.01 -0.16
C GLY A 149 4.08 -13.45 -0.10
N LYS A 150 4.55 -13.97 1.05
CA LYS A 150 5.92 -14.49 1.18
C LYS A 150 6.21 -15.61 0.18
N ARG A 151 5.26 -16.53 -0.04
CA ARG A 151 5.42 -17.58 -1.05
C ARG A 151 5.45 -17.01 -2.46
N ALA A 152 4.58 -16.06 -2.79
CA ALA A 152 4.59 -15.40 -4.09
C ALA A 152 5.96 -14.79 -4.39
N HIS A 153 6.56 -14.07 -3.43
CA HIS A 153 7.89 -13.49 -3.56
C HIS A 153 9.01 -14.53 -3.67
N SER A 154 8.95 -15.65 -2.93
CA SER A 154 10.02 -16.66 -2.91
C SER A 154 9.90 -17.72 -4.02
N GLU A 155 8.69 -18.03 -4.47
CA GLU A 155 8.42 -19.13 -5.41
C GLU A 155 8.19 -18.64 -6.86
N THR A 156 8.00 -17.31 -7.06
CA THR A 156 7.82 -16.72 -8.38
C THR A 156 8.90 -15.68 -8.67
N GLY A 157 9.03 -15.28 -9.91
CA GLY A 157 9.98 -14.23 -10.29
C GLY A 157 9.49 -12.80 -10.00
N ILE A 158 8.44 -12.62 -9.16
CA ILE A 158 7.82 -11.32 -8.94
C ILE A 158 8.80 -10.29 -8.37
N ASP A 159 9.71 -10.71 -7.49
CA ASP A 159 10.76 -9.84 -6.94
C ASP A 159 11.75 -9.36 -8.00
N ARG A 160 11.94 -10.14 -9.06
CA ARG A 160 12.82 -9.77 -10.18
C ARG A 160 12.13 -8.78 -11.12
N ALA A 161 10.81 -8.84 -11.21
CA ALA A 161 9.99 -7.85 -11.91
C ALA A 161 9.80 -6.58 -11.06
N GLY A 162 9.87 -6.70 -9.73
CA GLY A 162 9.74 -5.63 -8.74
C GLY A 162 11.02 -4.83 -8.63
N GLN A 163 11.23 -3.91 -9.56
CA GLN A 163 12.19 -2.83 -9.33
C GLN A 163 11.71 -2.03 -8.13
N SER A 164 12.63 -1.63 -7.24
CA SER A 164 12.23 -0.67 -6.21
C SER A 164 11.71 0.61 -6.87
N LEU A 165 10.82 1.33 -6.22
CA LEU A 165 10.32 2.62 -6.72
C LEU A 165 11.49 3.57 -7.06
N VAL A 166 12.59 3.47 -6.33
CA VAL A 166 13.83 4.22 -6.58
C VAL A 166 14.47 3.81 -7.91
N THR A 167 14.66 2.51 -8.13
CA THR A 167 15.23 1.99 -9.38
C THR A 167 14.37 2.34 -10.58
N PHE A 168 13.04 2.22 -10.44
CA PHE A 168 12.10 2.63 -11.47
C PHE A 168 12.20 4.13 -11.75
N GLY A 169 12.19 4.98 -10.71
CA GLY A 169 12.32 6.43 -10.86
C GLY A 169 13.65 6.85 -11.51
N LEU A 170 14.75 6.23 -11.10
CA LEU A 170 16.06 6.47 -11.72
C LEU A 170 16.06 6.05 -13.18
N GLY A 171 15.43 4.93 -13.54
CA GLY A 171 15.28 4.50 -14.92
C GLY A 171 14.51 5.52 -15.80
N GLN A 172 13.56 6.26 -15.22
CA GLN A 172 12.84 7.34 -15.91
C GLN A 172 13.70 8.59 -16.12
N LEU A 173 14.73 8.79 -15.30
CA LEU A 173 15.65 9.92 -15.37
C LEU A 173 16.86 9.65 -16.28
N ALA A 174 17.00 8.44 -16.80
CA ALA A 174 18.09 8.11 -17.71
C ALA A 174 18.15 9.15 -18.86
N PRO A 175 19.32 9.77 -19.14
CA PRO A 175 19.45 10.73 -20.21
C PRO A 175 18.94 10.10 -21.52
N ALA A 176 18.05 10.77 -22.22
CA ALA A 176 17.68 10.35 -23.56
C ALA A 176 18.98 10.24 -24.35
N ALA A 177 19.30 9.05 -24.85
CA ALA A 177 20.44 8.87 -25.75
C ALA A 177 20.29 9.90 -26.87
N GLY A 178 21.40 10.54 -27.25
CA GLY A 178 21.45 11.75 -28.06
C GLY A 178 20.59 11.77 -29.33
N PRO A 179 20.56 12.85 -30.11
CA PRO A 179 19.63 13.04 -31.20
C PRO A 179 19.73 11.90 -32.23
N GLY A 180 18.75 11.02 -32.23
CA GLY A 180 18.70 9.81 -33.07
C GLY A 180 18.30 8.51 -32.31
N SER A 181 18.29 8.49 -30.99
CA SER A 181 17.78 7.35 -30.27
C SER A 181 16.24 7.40 -30.16
N PRO A 182 15.54 6.28 -30.38
CA PRO A 182 14.10 6.24 -30.20
C PRO A 182 13.78 6.63 -28.77
N ALA A 183 12.80 7.54 -28.60
CA ALA A 183 12.25 7.86 -27.29
C ALA A 183 11.95 6.55 -26.55
N VAL A 184 12.48 6.39 -25.36
CA VAL A 184 12.15 5.24 -24.50
C VAL A 184 10.67 5.35 -24.22
N VAL A 185 9.88 4.60 -24.98
CA VAL A 185 8.47 4.36 -24.70
C VAL A 185 8.47 3.64 -23.34
N PRO A 186 7.70 4.12 -22.34
CA PRO A 186 7.59 3.39 -21.09
C PRO A 186 7.19 1.96 -21.43
N ALA A 187 7.99 0.99 -20.99
CA ALA A 187 7.73 -0.41 -21.25
C ALA A 187 6.38 -0.77 -20.66
N GLN A 188 5.38 -0.81 -21.52
CA GLN A 188 4.15 -1.54 -21.21
C GLN A 188 4.59 -2.98 -20.98
N ALA A 189 4.13 -3.54 -19.87
CA ALA A 189 4.46 -4.85 -19.36
C ALA A 189 4.33 -5.95 -20.43
N SER A 190 5.38 -6.14 -21.21
CA SER A 190 5.64 -7.35 -21.97
C SER A 190 6.76 -8.09 -21.22
N GLY A 191 6.52 -9.31 -20.86
CA GLY A 191 7.18 -10.18 -19.90
C GLY A 191 8.68 -10.46 -20.04
N ASP A 192 9.49 -9.47 -20.37
CA ASP A 192 10.95 -9.57 -20.39
C ASP A 192 11.58 -8.21 -20.07
N ALA A 193 11.13 -7.56 -19.01
CA ALA A 193 11.72 -6.33 -18.50
C ALA A 193 13.02 -6.66 -17.77
N GLY A 194 14.13 -6.71 -18.49
CA GLY A 194 15.45 -6.65 -17.90
C GLY A 194 15.56 -5.45 -16.95
N GLN A 195 16.41 -5.56 -15.92
CA GLN A 195 16.69 -4.42 -15.04
C GLN A 195 17.10 -3.20 -15.88
N PRO A 196 16.61 -1.99 -15.52
CA PRO A 196 17.01 -0.78 -16.26
C PRO A 196 18.52 -0.64 -16.24
N ASP A 197 19.09 -0.23 -17.35
CA ASP A 197 20.51 0.10 -17.40
C ASP A 197 20.77 1.31 -16.50
N MET A 198 21.42 1.04 -15.38
CA MET A 198 21.82 2.04 -14.39
C MET A 198 23.27 2.51 -14.59
N SER A 199 23.92 2.15 -15.70
CA SER A 199 25.32 2.53 -15.98
C SER A 199 25.54 4.04 -15.99
N TRP A 200 24.51 4.80 -16.36
CA TRP A 200 24.55 6.26 -16.41
C TRP A 200 24.71 6.96 -15.06
N VAL A 201 24.34 6.30 -13.95
CA VAL A 201 24.51 6.86 -12.59
C VAL A 201 25.93 6.68 -12.05
N ARG A 202 26.76 5.86 -12.68
CA ARG A 202 28.10 5.59 -12.20
C ARG A 202 28.95 6.86 -12.23
N GLY A 203 29.57 7.15 -11.09
CA GLY A 203 30.41 8.34 -10.92
C GLY A 203 29.65 9.63 -10.67
N LEU A 204 28.32 9.62 -10.62
CA LEU A 204 27.52 10.75 -10.17
C LEU A 204 27.56 10.87 -8.66
N ARG A 205 27.54 12.10 -8.16
CA ARG A 205 27.32 12.37 -6.74
C ARG A 205 25.83 12.59 -6.52
N ALA A 206 25.23 11.79 -5.62
CA ALA A 206 23.83 11.90 -5.25
C ALA A 206 23.67 12.47 -3.84
N LEU A 207 22.70 13.33 -3.64
CA LEU A 207 22.28 13.81 -2.33
C LEU A 207 20.89 13.25 -2.04
N VAL A 208 20.77 12.43 -1.00
CA VAL A 208 19.49 11.91 -0.51
C VAL A 208 19.07 12.73 0.70
N ILE A 209 17.88 13.38 0.61
CA ILE A 209 17.34 14.21 1.67
C ILE A 209 16.14 13.48 2.29
N GLY A 210 16.25 13.17 3.59
CA GLY A 210 15.21 12.49 4.36
C GLY A 210 15.80 11.42 5.28
N ALA A 211 15.00 10.97 6.25
CA ALA A 211 15.37 9.93 7.21
C ALA A 211 14.39 8.75 7.24
N GLY A 212 13.48 8.66 6.28
CA GLY A 212 12.49 7.60 6.18
C GLY A 212 13.00 6.36 5.44
N SER A 213 12.18 5.32 5.39
CA SER A 213 12.48 4.06 4.70
C SER A 213 12.84 4.25 3.22
N MET A 214 12.16 5.16 2.52
CA MET A 214 12.46 5.46 1.12
C MET A 214 13.83 6.10 0.94
N SER A 215 14.26 6.98 1.85
CA SER A 215 15.60 7.58 1.81
C SER A 215 16.68 6.54 2.05
N SER A 216 16.47 5.62 2.99
CA SER A 216 17.36 4.50 3.25
C SER A 216 17.47 3.57 2.04
N LEU A 217 16.34 3.28 1.39
CA LEU A 217 16.30 2.47 0.17
C LEU A 217 17.02 3.18 -0.99
N ALA A 218 16.79 4.48 -1.18
CA ALA A 218 17.47 5.27 -2.19
C ALA A 218 19.00 5.28 -1.97
N ALA A 219 19.45 5.48 -0.74
CA ALA A 219 20.86 5.43 -0.39
C ALA A 219 21.48 4.05 -0.68
N ALA A 220 20.79 2.96 -0.32
CA ALA A 220 21.25 1.60 -0.59
C ALA A 220 21.26 1.24 -2.08
N THR A 221 20.35 1.83 -2.87
CA THR A 221 20.29 1.58 -4.33
C THR A 221 21.40 2.33 -5.09
N LEU A 222 21.86 3.46 -4.53
CA LEU A 222 22.87 4.34 -5.15
C LEU A 222 24.30 4.05 -4.67
N ALA A 223 24.48 3.24 -3.62
CA ALA A 223 25.77 2.83 -3.08
C ALA A 223 26.40 1.71 -3.92
#